data_2cb272a89f80e62baf367b1a52b50999
#
_entry.id   2cb272a89f80e62baf367b1a52b50999
#
_cell.length_a   1.000
_cell.length_b   1.000
_cell.length_c   1.000
_cell.angle_alpha   90.00
_cell.angle_beta   90.00
_cell.angle_gamma   90.00
#
_symmetry.space_group_name_H-M   'P 1'
#
loop_
_entity.id
_entity.type
_entity.pdbx_description
1 polymer ?
#
loop_
_entity_poly.entity_id
_entity_poly.type
_entity_poly.pdbx_seq_one_letter_code
_entity_poly.pdbx_strand_id
1 'polypeptide(L)'
;GTEDNLILHVSFEPQRNVINNKMILAKSEYEKKAEINQKIIGEFRQQGIEQDISGLLDKVSEYQQMINRAEIEREESQRKLETGKKNLENRKVLTDSVLSQIRQEKEMVDAAFSALTEAKEHYTADQQSLVEEILQDIGIYGEVTFDRHAFYAGALRSMNGGKFRASREGETQTDKLAAFFNVHTVEDYICLVSNANIIKVPDDKQNMTEISLNSLLWKQEYFNSAGPHELLAHLFSPNKISAYLGVKAQFTYKGKTVEKLSAGQRGTFYVCLKLATDPFGSPFVFDQPEDDLDNDFIMHHLVPLFRKIKQYRQVIIVTHNANLVVNCDAEQVLVASNNDEVIAYRCGALEAGELAHGNTMRQAICNVLEGGHLAFEQRERKYGLLRPKL
;
A
#
# COMPACT_ATOMS: atom_id res chain seq x y z
N GLY A 1 -19.37 -55.54 -27.90
CA GLY A 1 -18.27 -54.77 -27.40
C GLY A 1 -17.66 -55.48 -26.23
N THR A 2 -16.49 -56.11 -26.43
CA THR A 2 -15.71 -56.83 -25.43
C THR A 2 -14.99 -55.78 -24.57
N GLU A 3 -15.26 -55.80 -23.27
CA GLU A 3 -14.44 -55.07 -22.27
C GLU A 3 -13.12 -55.82 -22.10
N ASP A 4 -12.04 -55.24 -22.59
CA ASP A 4 -10.68 -55.70 -22.30
C ASP A 4 -10.32 -55.29 -20.87
N ASN A 5 -10.43 -56.21 -19.92
CA ASN A 5 -9.90 -56.03 -18.57
C ASN A 5 -8.36 -56.07 -18.63
N LEU A 6 -7.76 -54.88 -18.53
CA LEU A 6 -6.32 -54.75 -18.42
C LEU A 6 -5.88 -55.17 -17.01
N ILE A 7 -5.42 -56.45 -16.88
CA ILE A 7 -4.83 -56.91 -15.62
C ILE A 7 -3.37 -56.50 -15.58
N LEU A 8 -3.07 -55.52 -14.70
CA LEU A 8 -1.70 -55.09 -14.46
C LEU A 8 -1.00 -56.09 -13.55
N HIS A 9 -0.11 -56.89 -14.10
CA HIS A 9 0.76 -57.78 -13.33
C HIS A 9 1.94 -56.99 -12.76
N VAL A 10 1.86 -56.62 -11.49
CA VAL A 10 2.98 -56.00 -10.76
C VAL A 10 3.78 -57.11 -10.10
N SER A 11 4.98 -57.40 -10.61
CA SER A 11 5.91 -58.34 -9.99
C SER A 11 6.81 -57.65 -8.98
N PHE A 12 6.76 -58.04 -7.72
CA PHE A 12 7.66 -57.58 -6.64
C PHE A 12 8.90 -58.50 -6.48
N GLU A 13 9.11 -59.45 -7.37
CA GLU A 13 10.24 -60.38 -7.30
C GLU A 13 11.62 -59.70 -7.25
N PRO A 14 11.92 -58.65 -8.05
CA PRO A 14 13.21 -57.99 -7.97
C PRO A 14 13.48 -57.37 -6.61
N GLN A 15 12.46 -56.71 -6.02
CA GLN A 15 12.58 -56.09 -4.68
C GLN A 15 12.74 -57.14 -3.58
N ARG A 16 11.99 -58.23 -3.68
CA ARG A 16 12.09 -59.38 -2.77
C ARG A 16 13.49 -60.00 -2.80
N ASN A 17 14.08 -60.19 -3.99
CA ASN A 17 15.43 -60.69 -4.16
C ASN A 17 16.48 -59.75 -3.57
N VAL A 18 16.33 -58.42 -3.73
CA VAL A 18 17.23 -57.43 -3.10
C VAL A 18 17.13 -57.51 -1.59
N ILE A 19 15.92 -57.62 -1.04
CA ILE A 19 15.73 -57.71 0.43
C ILE A 19 16.32 -59.03 0.95
N ASN A 20 16.05 -60.16 0.28
CA ASN A 20 16.62 -61.44 0.68
C ASN A 20 18.15 -61.45 0.64
N ASN A 21 18.78 -60.85 -0.37
CA ASN A 21 20.23 -60.76 -0.45
C ASN A 21 20.80 -59.87 0.68
N LYS A 22 20.12 -58.75 1.02
CA LYS A 22 20.52 -57.94 2.16
C LYS A 22 20.35 -58.64 3.50
N MET A 23 19.28 -59.46 3.66
CA MET A 23 19.07 -60.26 4.86
C MET A 23 20.15 -61.36 5.00
N ILE A 24 20.54 -62.01 3.91
CA ILE A 24 21.62 -63.01 3.91
C ILE A 24 22.97 -62.39 4.27
N LEU A 25 23.27 -61.24 3.70
CA LEU A 25 24.49 -60.48 4.06
C LEU A 25 24.49 -60.06 5.53
N ALA A 26 23.40 -59.47 6.01
CA ALA A 26 23.26 -59.07 7.43
C ALA A 26 23.37 -60.28 8.38
N LYS A 27 22.81 -61.43 8.01
CA LYS A 27 22.90 -62.67 8.80
C LYS A 27 24.35 -63.18 8.83
N SER A 28 25.05 -63.16 7.68
CA SER A 28 26.47 -63.55 7.61
C SER A 28 27.37 -62.65 8.43
N GLU A 29 27.12 -61.33 8.42
CA GLU A 29 27.86 -60.39 9.25
C GLU A 29 27.57 -60.56 10.77
N TYR A 30 26.32 -60.85 11.13
CA TYR A 30 25.95 -61.16 12.50
C TYR A 30 26.63 -62.46 12.99
N GLU A 31 26.64 -63.51 12.19
CA GLU A 31 27.32 -64.77 12.51
C GLU A 31 28.83 -64.58 12.70
N LYS A 32 29.49 -63.79 11.83
CA LYS A 32 30.89 -63.47 11.98
C LYS A 32 31.18 -62.66 13.27
N LYS A 33 30.31 -61.71 13.59
CA LYS A 33 30.42 -60.93 14.84
C LYS A 33 30.20 -61.81 16.08
N ALA A 34 29.25 -62.73 16.01
CA ALA A 34 28.96 -63.66 17.09
C ALA A 34 30.18 -64.62 17.33
N GLU A 35 30.83 -65.07 16.27
CA GLU A 35 31.98 -65.93 16.32
C GLU A 35 33.22 -65.21 16.93
N ILE A 36 33.45 -63.97 16.53
CA ILE A 36 34.47 -63.08 17.11
C ILE A 36 34.20 -62.84 18.61
N ASN A 37 32.96 -62.55 18.98
CA ASN A 37 32.55 -62.37 20.36
C ASN A 37 32.78 -63.65 21.20
N GLN A 38 32.41 -64.82 20.70
CA GLN A 38 32.69 -66.09 21.38
C GLN A 38 34.22 -66.32 21.58
N LYS A 39 35.01 -65.98 20.57
CA LYS A 39 36.46 -66.09 20.64
C LYS A 39 37.05 -65.15 21.71
N ILE A 40 36.62 -63.91 21.74
CA ILE A 40 37.00 -62.90 22.73
C ILE A 40 36.58 -63.38 24.13
N ILE A 41 35.35 -63.87 24.32
CA ILE A 41 34.85 -64.41 25.60
C ILE A 41 35.70 -65.60 26.04
N GLY A 42 36.07 -66.48 25.08
CA GLY A 42 36.96 -67.62 25.35
C GLY A 42 38.37 -67.22 25.82
N GLU A 43 38.96 -66.20 25.18
CA GLU A 43 40.26 -65.64 25.57
C GLU A 43 40.24 -65.00 26.96
N PHE A 44 39.18 -64.25 27.29
CA PHE A 44 39.01 -63.63 28.61
C PHE A 44 38.75 -64.67 29.72
N ARG A 45 38.05 -65.79 29.46
CA ARG A 45 37.85 -66.90 30.38
C ARG A 45 39.21 -67.60 30.72
N GLN A 46 40.09 -67.76 29.71
CA GLN A 46 41.44 -68.29 29.90
C GLN A 46 42.32 -67.39 30.76
N GLN A 47 42.01 -66.10 30.86
CA GLN A 47 42.74 -65.13 31.67
C GLN A 47 42.13 -64.96 33.08
N GLY A 48 41.15 -65.81 33.49
CA GLY A 48 40.58 -65.76 34.84
C GLY A 48 39.54 -64.66 35.10
N ILE A 49 39.04 -64.05 34.06
CA ILE A 49 38.03 -63.00 34.17
C ILE A 49 36.64 -63.62 33.88
N GLU A 50 36.06 -64.37 34.85
CA GLU A 50 34.85 -65.15 34.61
C GLU A 50 33.51 -64.38 34.89
N GLN A 51 33.51 -63.23 35.59
CA GLN A 51 32.27 -62.78 36.16
C GLN A 51 31.66 -61.49 35.64
N ASP A 52 32.32 -60.72 34.72
CA ASP A 52 31.76 -59.40 34.33
C ASP A 52 31.85 -59.01 32.84
N ILE A 53 32.27 -59.94 31.96
CA ILE A 53 32.48 -59.65 30.53
C ILE A 53 31.12 -59.41 29.81
N SER A 54 30.09 -60.14 30.17
CA SER A 54 28.74 -59.96 29.57
C SER A 54 28.19 -58.62 29.92
N GLY A 55 28.29 -58.21 31.20
CA GLY A 55 27.82 -56.87 31.62
C GLY A 55 28.63 -55.72 31.03
N LEU A 56 29.94 -55.95 30.79
CA LEU A 56 30.80 -54.94 30.11
C LEU A 56 30.45 -54.85 28.62
N LEU A 57 30.21 -55.98 27.94
CA LEU A 57 29.76 -55.98 26.54
C LEU A 57 28.38 -55.35 26.34
N ASP A 58 27.44 -55.58 27.26
CA ASP A 58 26.15 -54.95 27.28
C ASP A 58 26.29 -53.43 27.41
N LYS A 59 27.13 -52.95 28.40
CA LYS A 59 27.42 -51.52 28.54
C LYS A 59 28.11 -50.93 27.31
N VAL A 60 29.03 -51.59 26.69
CA VAL A 60 29.68 -51.14 25.43
C VAL A 60 28.66 -51.01 24.33
N SER A 61 27.74 -52.00 24.19
CA SER A 61 26.67 -51.94 23.23
C SER A 61 25.69 -50.78 23.50
N GLU A 62 25.35 -50.57 24.78
CA GLU A 62 24.53 -49.44 25.21
C GLU A 62 25.20 -48.09 24.88
N TYR A 63 26.47 -47.92 25.25
CA TYR A 63 27.20 -46.71 24.93
C TYR A 63 27.35 -46.49 23.43
N GLN A 64 27.54 -47.54 22.64
CA GLN A 64 27.59 -47.44 21.18
C GLN A 64 26.26 -46.98 20.59
N GLN A 65 25.14 -47.47 21.14
CA GLN A 65 23.81 -46.98 20.74
C GLN A 65 23.58 -45.51 21.14
N MET A 66 24.04 -45.12 22.32
CA MET A 66 23.93 -43.73 22.79
C MET A 66 24.79 -42.77 21.91
N ILE A 67 26.00 -43.19 21.55
CA ILE A 67 26.87 -42.44 20.63
C ILE A 67 26.21 -42.27 19.26
N ASN A 68 25.69 -43.36 18.66
CA ASN A 68 25.01 -43.29 17.39
C ASN A 68 23.78 -42.40 17.41
N ARG A 69 22.99 -42.42 18.51
CA ARG A 69 21.85 -41.49 18.68
C ARG A 69 22.31 -40.05 18.78
N ALA A 70 23.33 -39.78 19.60
CA ALA A 70 23.89 -38.45 19.76
C ALA A 70 24.48 -37.89 18.46
N GLU A 71 25.12 -38.74 17.63
CA GLU A 71 25.62 -38.39 16.31
C GLU A 71 24.50 -38.00 15.36
N ILE A 72 23.43 -38.76 15.31
CA ILE A 72 22.23 -38.48 14.49
C ILE A 72 21.61 -37.15 14.94
N GLU A 73 21.38 -36.97 16.24
CA GLU A 73 20.83 -35.73 16.81
C GLU A 73 21.72 -34.52 16.51
N ARG A 74 23.04 -34.69 16.57
CA ARG A 74 24.00 -33.64 16.21
C ARG A 74 23.88 -33.26 14.74
N GLU A 75 23.85 -34.24 13.84
CA GLU A 75 23.70 -33.98 12.40
C GLU A 75 22.36 -33.28 12.07
N GLU A 76 21.27 -33.75 12.69
CA GLU A 76 19.97 -33.09 12.52
C GLU A 76 19.98 -31.64 13.03
N SER A 77 20.60 -31.43 14.17
CA SER A 77 20.71 -30.08 14.76
C SER A 77 21.55 -29.16 13.89
N GLN A 78 22.63 -29.68 13.32
CA GLN A 78 23.49 -28.94 12.39
C GLN A 78 22.74 -28.58 11.11
N ARG A 79 21.99 -29.50 10.52
CA ARG A 79 21.13 -29.24 9.34
C ARG A 79 20.05 -28.20 9.65
N LYS A 80 19.42 -28.27 10.82
CA LYS A 80 18.45 -27.27 11.28
C LYS A 80 19.08 -25.89 11.43
N LEU A 81 20.30 -25.82 11.97
CA LEU A 81 21.05 -24.57 12.11
C LEU A 81 21.41 -23.94 10.75
N GLU A 82 21.89 -24.74 9.80
CA GLU A 82 22.23 -24.29 8.45
C GLU A 82 20.98 -23.79 7.71
N THR A 83 19.87 -24.54 7.82
CA THR A 83 18.58 -24.14 7.26
C THR A 83 18.10 -22.83 7.89
N GLY A 84 18.24 -22.68 9.21
CA GLY A 84 17.88 -21.47 9.94
C GLY A 84 18.69 -20.26 9.47
N LYS A 85 20.00 -20.41 9.28
CA LYS A 85 20.89 -19.35 8.75
C LYS A 85 20.45 -18.92 7.34
N LYS A 86 20.20 -19.90 6.45
CA LYS A 86 19.73 -19.64 5.08
C LYS A 86 18.36 -18.93 5.06
N ASN A 87 17.45 -19.30 5.95
CA ASN A 87 16.15 -18.65 6.07
C ASN A 87 16.28 -17.22 6.58
N LEU A 88 17.21 -16.92 7.50
CA LEU A 88 17.49 -15.57 7.95
C LEU A 88 18.00 -14.68 6.81
N GLU A 89 18.91 -15.21 6.00
CA GLU A 89 19.45 -14.50 4.84
C GLU A 89 18.37 -14.25 3.78
N ASN A 90 17.58 -15.26 3.45
CA ASN A 90 16.43 -15.13 2.54
C ASN A 90 15.42 -14.07 3.05
N ARG A 91 15.16 -14.03 4.36
CA ARG A 91 14.27 -13.04 4.97
C ARG A 91 14.80 -11.62 4.77
N LYS A 92 16.11 -11.41 4.93
CA LYS A 92 16.74 -10.11 4.68
C LYS A 92 16.57 -9.70 3.22
N VAL A 93 16.89 -10.59 2.28
CA VAL A 93 16.73 -10.35 0.84
C VAL A 93 15.28 -9.99 0.49
N LEU A 94 14.30 -10.70 1.05
CA LEU A 94 12.88 -10.38 0.83
C LEU A 94 12.49 -9.02 1.39
N THR A 95 12.98 -8.66 2.58
CA THR A 95 12.74 -7.33 3.17
C THR A 95 13.31 -6.23 2.29
N ASP A 96 14.55 -6.37 1.85
CA ASP A 96 15.20 -5.40 0.96
C ASP A 96 14.47 -5.28 -0.37
N SER A 97 13.96 -6.39 -0.91
CA SER A 97 13.15 -6.40 -2.14
C SER A 97 11.84 -5.64 -1.98
N VAL A 98 11.10 -5.86 -0.88
CA VAL A 98 9.84 -5.14 -0.60
C VAL A 98 10.10 -3.64 -0.42
N LEU A 99 11.13 -3.26 0.33
CA LEU A 99 11.48 -1.85 0.53
C LEU A 99 11.93 -1.18 -0.78
N SER A 100 12.64 -1.91 -1.64
CA SER A 100 13.00 -1.44 -2.98
C SER A 100 11.77 -1.21 -3.86
N GLN A 101 10.80 -2.13 -3.82
CA GLN A 101 9.56 -2.00 -4.57
C GLN A 101 8.75 -0.77 -4.11
N ILE A 102 8.65 -0.53 -2.81
CA ILE A 102 7.96 0.66 -2.26
C ILE A 102 8.65 1.95 -2.71
N ARG A 103 10.00 1.97 -2.74
CA ARG A 103 10.75 3.14 -3.28
C ARG A 103 10.46 3.35 -4.76
N GLN A 104 10.44 2.29 -5.56
CA GLN A 104 10.10 2.36 -6.97
C GLN A 104 8.67 2.88 -7.19
N GLU A 105 7.69 2.41 -6.41
CA GLU A 105 6.32 2.93 -6.48
C GLU A 105 6.27 4.42 -6.15
N LYS A 106 7.02 4.87 -5.12
CA LYS A 106 7.14 6.30 -4.80
C LYS A 106 7.74 7.09 -5.95
N GLU A 107 8.85 6.62 -6.52
CA GLU A 107 9.52 7.24 -7.66
C GLU A 107 8.60 7.31 -8.90
N MET A 108 7.76 6.29 -9.13
CA MET A 108 6.77 6.31 -10.21
C MET A 108 5.72 7.41 -10.03
N VAL A 109 5.25 7.63 -8.79
CA VAL A 109 4.30 8.72 -8.49
C VAL A 109 4.96 10.08 -8.69
N ASP A 110 6.19 10.26 -8.18
CA ASP A 110 6.96 11.49 -8.33
C ASP A 110 7.25 11.78 -9.83
N ALA A 111 7.64 10.76 -10.59
CA ALA A 111 7.88 10.88 -12.03
C ALA A 111 6.61 11.18 -12.83
N ALA A 112 5.46 10.65 -12.45
CA ALA A 112 4.20 10.94 -13.11
C ALA A 112 3.84 12.43 -13.03
N PHE A 113 4.15 13.10 -11.93
CA PHE A 113 3.96 14.55 -11.81
C PHE A 113 5.01 15.33 -12.65
N SER A 114 6.26 14.91 -12.58
CA SER A 114 7.31 15.53 -13.43
C SER A 114 6.96 15.50 -14.92
N ALA A 115 6.37 14.38 -15.39
CA ALA A 115 5.92 14.27 -16.78
C ALA A 115 4.77 15.23 -17.16
N LEU A 116 4.01 15.76 -16.19
CA LEU A 116 3.02 16.82 -16.46
C LEU A 116 3.67 18.20 -16.63
N THR A 117 4.78 18.45 -15.95
CA THR A 117 5.49 19.73 -15.95
C THR A 117 6.59 19.81 -17.00
N GLU A 118 7.08 18.66 -17.47
CA GLU A 118 8.13 18.60 -18.51
C GLU A 118 7.68 19.24 -19.81
N ALA A 119 8.62 19.95 -20.47
CA ALA A 119 8.40 20.54 -21.77
C ALA A 119 8.12 19.45 -22.82
N LYS A 120 7.02 19.58 -23.55
CA LYS A 120 6.64 18.64 -24.60
C LYS A 120 7.06 19.18 -25.96
N GLU A 121 7.74 18.36 -26.75
CA GLU A 121 8.29 18.74 -28.05
C GLU A 121 7.27 19.37 -29.03
N HIS A 122 5.98 19.01 -28.88
CA HIS A 122 4.90 19.50 -29.71
C HIS A 122 4.20 20.76 -29.18
N TYR A 123 4.61 21.28 -28.01
CA TYR A 123 4.07 22.51 -27.46
C TYR A 123 4.88 23.71 -27.91
N THR A 124 4.18 24.82 -28.20
CA THR A 124 4.81 26.12 -28.37
C THR A 124 5.30 26.67 -27.00
N ALA A 125 6.18 27.65 -27.04
CA ALA A 125 6.67 28.31 -25.83
C ALA A 125 5.50 28.89 -24.97
N ASP A 126 4.50 29.47 -25.63
CA ASP A 126 3.31 30.04 -24.95
C ASP A 126 2.44 28.93 -24.32
N GLN A 127 2.29 27.80 -25.01
CA GLN A 127 1.58 26.62 -24.47
C GLN A 127 2.31 26.04 -23.28
N GLN A 128 3.63 25.92 -23.34
CA GLN A 128 4.42 25.42 -22.23
C GLN A 128 4.33 26.35 -21.02
N SER A 129 4.45 27.67 -21.23
CA SER A 129 4.30 28.68 -20.16
C SER A 129 2.91 28.63 -19.51
N LEU A 130 1.86 28.36 -20.30
CA LEU A 130 0.51 28.21 -19.77
C LEU A 130 0.35 26.96 -18.88
N VAL A 131 0.96 25.82 -19.25
CA VAL A 131 0.96 24.61 -18.42
C VAL A 131 1.70 24.86 -17.11
N GLU A 132 2.84 25.53 -17.16
CA GLU A 132 3.61 25.90 -15.96
C GLU A 132 2.80 26.82 -15.04
N GLU A 133 2.09 27.81 -15.59
CA GLU A 133 1.20 28.70 -14.84
C GLU A 133 0.04 27.92 -14.16
N ILE A 134 -0.55 26.96 -14.86
CA ILE A 134 -1.62 26.10 -14.31
C ILE A 134 -1.11 25.26 -13.13
N LEU A 135 0.11 24.74 -13.24
CA LEU A 135 0.70 23.81 -12.27
C LEU A 135 1.53 24.47 -11.17
N GLN A 136 1.80 25.78 -11.24
CA GLN A 136 2.74 26.49 -10.35
C GLN A 136 2.47 26.26 -8.85
N ASP A 137 1.19 26.15 -8.48
CA ASP A 137 0.74 26.01 -7.09
C ASP A 137 0.41 24.54 -6.72
N ILE A 138 0.51 23.61 -7.68
CA ILE A 138 0.17 22.20 -7.50
C ILE A 138 1.44 21.41 -7.23
N GLY A 139 1.38 20.53 -6.24
CA GLY A 139 2.39 19.52 -6.01
C GLY A 139 1.75 18.13 -5.92
N ILE A 140 2.40 17.16 -6.52
CA ILE A 140 2.03 15.74 -6.38
C ILE A 140 3.32 14.98 -6.06
N TYR A 141 3.29 14.20 -4.98
CA TYR A 141 4.42 13.37 -4.58
C TYR A 141 3.95 12.06 -3.95
N GLY A 142 4.78 11.04 -4.06
CA GLY A 142 4.56 9.77 -3.39
C GLY A 142 4.91 9.86 -1.91
N GLU A 143 3.98 9.53 -1.04
CA GLU A 143 4.21 9.38 0.39
C GLU A 143 4.13 7.92 0.78
N VAL A 144 5.19 7.41 1.43
CA VAL A 144 5.15 6.07 2.01
C VAL A 144 4.28 6.13 3.25
N THR A 145 3.21 5.33 3.26
CA THR A 145 2.23 5.33 4.36
C THR A 145 2.26 4.02 5.12
N PHE A 146 2.10 4.10 6.43
CA PHE A 146 2.00 2.95 7.32
C PHE A 146 0.66 2.98 8.06
N ASP A 147 -0.21 2.01 7.76
CA ASP A 147 -1.47 1.85 8.47
C ASP A 147 -1.25 1.04 9.76
N ARG A 148 -1.06 1.77 10.86
CA ARG A 148 -0.87 1.22 12.19
C ARG A 148 -2.00 0.30 12.62
N HIS A 149 -3.26 0.64 12.29
CA HIS A 149 -4.41 -0.17 12.69
C HIS A 149 -4.41 -1.52 11.97
N ALA A 150 -4.21 -1.51 10.65
CA ALA A 150 -4.12 -2.74 9.85
C ALA A 150 -2.93 -3.62 10.28
N PHE A 151 -1.78 -3.01 10.58
CA PHE A 151 -0.60 -3.71 11.10
C PHE A 151 -0.91 -4.46 12.39
N TYR A 152 -1.46 -3.79 13.41
CA TYR A 152 -1.74 -4.43 14.69
C TYR A 152 -2.91 -5.40 14.64
N ALA A 153 -3.92 -5.15 13.82
CA ALA A 153 -5.02 -6.10 13.58
C ALA A 153 -4.50 -7.41 12.95
N GLY A 154 -3.52 -7.31 12.06
CA GLY A 154 -2.85 -8.47 11.48
C GLY A 154 -1.95 -9.20 12.48
N ALA A 155 -1.11 -8.48 13.22
CA ALA A 155 -0.21 -9.05 14.22
C ALA A 155 -0.97 -9.78 15.35
N LEU A 156 -2.12 -9.25 15.77
CA LEU A 156 -2.95 -9.84 16.83
C LEU A 156 -3.38 -11.28 16.51
N ARG A 157 -3.50 -11.65 15.25
CA ARG A 157 -3.90 -13.00 14.82
C ARG A 157 -2.93 -14.09 15.27
N SER A 158 -1.67 -13.73 15.49
CA SER A 158 -0.60 -14.65 15.94
C SER A 158 -0.34 -14.60 17.43
N MET A 159 -0.85 -13.58 18.13
CA MET A 159 -0.49 -13.31 19.51
C MET A 159 -1.48 -13.93 20.52
N ASN A 160 -1.00 -14.20 21.72
CA ASN A 160 -1.80 -14.71 22.82
C ASN A 160 -2.73 -13.61 23.37
N GLY A 161 -4.01 -13.64 22.96
CA GLY A 161 -5.00 -12.66 23.38
C GLY A 161 -5.17 -12.51 24.90
N GLY A 162 -4.80 -13.53 25.69
CA GLY A 162 -4.82 -13.46 27.15
C GLY A 162 -3.78 -12.49 27.72
N LYS A 163 -2.59 -12.44 27.11
CA LYS A 163 -1.49 -11.52 27.50
C LYS A 163 -1.80 -10.06 27.13
N PHE A 164 -2.59 -9.84 26.08
CA PHE A 164 -2.91 -8.51 25.54
C PHE A 164 -4.34 -8.06 25.83
N ARG A 165 -4.97 -8.61 26.90
CA ARG A 165 -6.30 -8.13 27.32
C ARG A 165 -6.22 -6.67 27.77
N ALA A 166 -7.22 -5.90 27.37
CA ALA A 166 -7.42 -4.54 27.85
C ALA A 166 -7.53 -4.55 29.40
N SER A 167 -6.79 -3.67 30.04
CA SER A 167 -6.75 -3.55 31.51
C SER A 167 -7.51 -2.32 31.99
N ARG A 168 -7.84 -1.38 31.09
CA ARG A 168 -8.50 -0.10 31.39
C ARG A 168 -9.70 0.07 30.47
N GLU A 169 -10.68 0.84 30.93
CA GLU A 169 -11.83 1.22 30.11
C GLU A 169 -11.36 2.06 28.93
N GLY A 170 -11.78 1.71 27.71
CA GLY A 170 -11.37 2.37 26.45
C GLY A 170 -10.06 1.87 25.86
N GLU A 171 -9.27 1.04 26.52
CA GLU A 171 -8.06 0.42 25.97
C GLU A 171 -8.43 -0.80 25.12
N THR A 172 -7.79 -0.97 23.97
CA THR A 172 -7.99 -2.13 23.08
C THR A 172 -6.81 -3.11 23.14
N GLN A 173 -7.00 -4.33 22.65
CA GLN A 173 -5.90 -5.29 22.49
C GLN A 173 -4.82 -4.77 21.54
N THR A 174 -5.21 -4.03 20.51
CA THR A 174 -4.29 -3.41 19.55
C THR A 174 -3.46 -2.32 20.21
N ASP A 175 -3.98 -1.57 21.17
CA ASP A 175 -3.21 -0.58 21.93
C ASP A 175 -2.14 -1.24 22.81
N LYS A 176 -2.48 -2.37 23.43
CA LYS A 176 -1.51 -3.18 24.18
C LYS A 176 -0.40 -3.73 23.29
N LEU A 177 -0.77 -4.24 22.12
CA LEU A 177 0.20 -4.68 21.13
C LEU A 177 1.08 -3.51 20.64
N ALA A 178 0.51 -2.33 20.45
CA ALA A 178 1.24 -1.16 20.02
C ALA A 178 2.27 -0.71 21.06
N ALA A 179 1.92 -0.78 22.36
CA ALA A 179 2.86 -0.53 23.44
C ALA A 179 3.96 -1.60 23.52
N PHE A 180 3.65 -2.85 23.14
CA PHE A 180 4.57 -3.98 23.17
C PHE A 180 5.56 -3.94 21.98
N PHE A 181 5.07 -3.86 20.75
CA PHE A 181 5.93 -3.83 19.55
C PHE A 181 6.62 -2.49 19.31
N ASN A 182 6.04 -1.40 19.81
CA ASN A 182 6.56 -0.03 19.66
C ASN A 182 6.81 0.39 18.20
N VAL A 183 5.90 -0.01 17.29
CA VAL A 183 5.94 0.30 15.86
C VAL A 183 4.86 1.30 15.52
N HIS A 184 5.24 2.53 15.19
CA HIS A 184 4.32 3.63 14.90
C HIS A 184 4.49 4.20 13.50
N THR A 185 5.66 4.03 12.92
CA THR A 185 6.07 4.57 11.62
C THR A 185 6.65 3.49 10.71
N VAL A 186 6.93 3.86 9.47
CA VAL A 186 7.64 3.01 8.50
C VAL A 186 9.04 2.67 9.00
N GLU A 187 9.72 3.63 9.61
CA GLU A 187 11.07 3.50 10.16
C GLU A 187 11.08 2.48 11.31
N ASP A 188 10.09 2.52 12.20
CA ASP A 188 9.95 1.53 13.27
C ASP A 188 9.71 0.12 12.70
N TYR A 189 8.89 0.01 11.66
CA TYR A 189 8.70 -1.26 10.97
C TYR A 189 10.00 -1.79 10.37
N ILE A 190 10.78 -0.93 9.70
CA ILE A 190 12.10 -1.29 9.17
C ILE A 190 13.03 -1.75 10.31
N CYS A 191 13.05 -1.06 11.44
CA CYS A 191 13.79 -1.46 12.62
C CYS A 191 13.36 -2.84 13.13
N LEU A 192 12.05 -3.11 13.21
CA LEU A 192 11.52 -4.40 13.63
C LEU A 192 11.98 -5.54 12.70
N VAL A 193 11.81 -5.40 11.39
CA VAL A 193 12.14 -6.45 10.42
C VAL A 193 13.64 -6.61 10.22
N SER A 194 14.43 -5.57 10.51
CA SER A 194 15.89 -5.60 10.58
C SER A 194 16.43 -6.16 11.89
N ASN A 195 15.55 -6.65 12.75
CA ASN A 195 15.89 -7.29 14.03
C ASN A 195 16.51 -6.36 15.09
N ALA A 196 16.19 -5.06 15.05
CA ALA A 196 16.56 -4.12 16.11
C ALA A 196 15.81 -4.43 17.42
N ASN A 197 16.38 -4.02 18.54
CA ASN A 197 15.78 -4.20 19.87
C ASN A 197 14.77 -3.08 20.13
N ILE A 198 13.53 -3.25 19.69
CA ILE A 198 12.46 -2.26 19.86
C ILE A 198 11.22 -2.81 20.56
N ILE A 199 11.11 -4.15 20.72
CA ILE A 199 9.96 -4.81 21.32
C ILE A 199 10.11 -4.77 22.84
N LYS A 200 9.13 -4.16 23.50
CA LYS A 200 9.12 -3.95 24.96
C LYS A 200 8.52 -5.13 25.70
N VAL A 201 9.33 -5.84 26.45
CA VAL A 201 8.95 -7.04 27.21
C VAL A 201 9.30 -6.84 28.69
N PRO A 202 8.42 -7.19 29.63
CA PRO A 202 8.78 -7.19 31.05
C PRO A 202 9.83 -8.25 31.34
N ASP A 203 10.85 -7.89 32.13
CA ASP A 203 11.85 -8.80 32.70
C ASP A 203 11.29 -9.50 33.96
N ASP A 204 12.07 -10.40 34.55
CA ASP A 204 11.72 -11.13 35.78
C ASP A 204 11.46 -10.20 36.99
N LYS A 205 11.94 -8.95 36.92
CA LYS A 205 11.73 -7.91 37.95
C LYS A 205 10.63 -6.91 37.57
N GLN A 206 9.84 -7.20 36.49
CA GLN A 206 8.80 -6.34 35.94
C GLN A 206 9.30 -5.01 35.33
N ASN A 207 10.62 -4.86 35.13
CA ASN A 207 11.14 -3.73 34.34
C ASN A 207 10.94 -4.02 32.84
N MET A 208 10.70 -2.96 32.06
CA MET A 208 10.57 -3.10 30.62
C MET A 208 11.96 -3.16 29.96
N THR A 209 12.23 -4.25 29.28
CA THR A 209 13.46 -4.44 28.48
C THR A 209 13.11 -4.47 26.99
N GLU A 210 14.03 -3.98 26.16
CA GLU A 210 13.84 -4.02 24.72
C GLU A 210 14.53 -5.24 24.13
N ILE A 211 13.78 -6.03 23.36
CA ILE A 211 14.27 -7.23 22.70
C ILE A 211 14.04 -7.15 21.18
N SER A 212 14.80 -7.97 20.45
CA SER A 212 14.65 -8.10 19.00
C SER A 212 13.51 -9.07 18.63
N LEU A 213 13.09 -9.01 17.37
CA LEU A 213 12.11 -9.94 16.80
C LEU A 213 12.56 -11.40 16.96
N ASN A 214 13.83 -11.70 16.68
CA ASN A 214 14.36 -13.06 16.83
C ASN A 214 14.28 -13.54 18.28
N SER A 215 14.54 -12.67 19.25
CA SER A 215 14.41 -13.01 20.68
C SER A 215 12.95 -13.24 21.08
N LEU A 216 12.01 -12.48 20.52
CA LEU A 216 10.58 -12.68 20.75
C LEU A 216 10.11 -14.05 20.26
N LEU A 217 10.59 -14.52 19.09
CA LEU A 217 10.14 -15.79 18.50
C LEU A 217 10.39 -17.02 19.42
N TRP A 218 11.33 -16.92 20.38
CA TRP A 218 11.60 -17.97 21.36
C TRP A 218 10.68 -17.90 22.60
N LYS A 219 9.94 -16.81 22.77
CA LYS A 219 9.05 -16.60 23.92
C LYS A 219 7.64 -17.07 23.61
N GLN A 220 7.42 -18.39 23.66
CA GLN A 220 6.17 -19.05 23.25
C GLN A 220 4.93 -18.53 24.01
N GLU A 221 5.09 -18.02 25.22
CA GLU A 221 4.02 -17.48 26.04
C GLU A 221 3.30 -16.26 25.42
N TYR A 222 3.93 -15.57 24.45
CA TYR A 222 3.34 -14.43 23.74
C TYR A 222 2.52 -14.83 22.53
N PHE A 223 2.59 -16.09 22.10
CA PHE A 223 1.95 -16.57 20.89
C PHE A 223 0.71 -17.44 21.20
N ASN A 224 -0.22 -17.47 20.26
CA ASN A 224 -1.32 -18.43 20.24
C ASN A 224 -0.92 -19.71 19.48
N SER A 225 -1.91 -20.57 19.16
CA SER A 225 -1.68 -21.82 18.42
C SER A 225 -1.18 -21.61 16.99
N ALA A 226 -1.45 -20.45 16.35
CA ALA A 226 -0.90 -20.10 15.04
C ALA A 226 0.59 -19.75 15.12
N GLY A 227 1.04 -19.30 16.30
CA GLY A 227 2.43 -19.16 16.67
C GLY A 227 3.26 -18.15 15.92
N PRO A 228 4.60 -18.23 16.09
CA PRO A 228 5.55 -17.34 15.46
C PRO A 228 5.50 -17.33 13.93
N HIS A 229 5.07 -18.43 13.31
CA HIS A 229 4.99 -18.56 11.86
C HIS A 229 4.01 -17.57 11.24
N GLU A 230 2.83 -17.40 11.87
CA GLU A 230 1.83 -16.44 11.39
C GLU A 230 2.30 -14.99 11.56
N LEU A 231 3.04 -14.68 12.64
CA LEU A 231 3.67 -13.37 12.79
C LEU A 231 4.70 -13.11 11.68
N LEU A 232 5.57 -14.09 11.41
CA LEU A 232 6.57 -13.96 10.34
C LEU A 232 5.90 -13.80 8.97
N ALA A 233 4.83 -14.57 8.69
CA ALA A 233 4.07 -14.40 7.48
C ALA A 233 3.45 -12.99 7.38
N HIS A 234 2.94 -12.45 8.49
CA HIS A 234 2.41 -11.08 8.54
C HIS A 234 3.49 -10.03 8.24
N LEU A 235 4.69 -10.20 8.78
CA LEU A 235 5.77 -9.23 8.66
C LEU A 235 6.55 -9.29 7.32
N PHE A 236 6.59 -10.46 6.65
CA PHE A 236 7.46 -10.69 5.51
C PHE A 236 6.76 -11.14 4.22
N SER A 237 5.46 -11.46 4.26
CA SER A 237 4.72 -11.83 3.05
C SER A 237 4.23 -10.59 2.30
N PRO A 238 4.59 -10.38 1.01
CA PRO A 238 4.20 -9.21 0.23
C PRO A 238 2.69 -8.93 0.28
N ASN A 239 1.86 -9.96 0.13
CA ASN A 239 0.39 -9.83 0.15
C ASN A 239 -0.17 -9.36 1.51
N LYS A 240 0.55 -9.59 2.62
CA LYS A 240 0.16 -9.13 3.94
C LYS A 240 0.72 -7.74 4.24
N ILE A 241 1.92 -7.45 3.77
CA ILE A 241 2.59 -6.15 3.92
C ILE A 241 1.80 -5.06 3.20
N SER A 242 1.31 -5.30 1.99
CA SER A 242 0.52 -4.34 1.22
C SER A 242 -0.77 -3.89 1.90
N ALA A 243 -1.24 -4.62 2.91
CA ALA A 243 -2.41 -4.20 3.69
C ALA A 243 -2.12 -3.04 4.63
N TYR A 244 -0.87 -2.82 5.04
CA TYR A 244 -0.50 -1.79 6.01
C TYR A 244 0.68 -0.89 5.59
N LEU A 245 1.41 -1.25 4.55
CA LEU A 245 2.55 -0.51 4.03
C LEU A 245 2.38 -0.32 2.53
N GLY A 246 2.47 0.91 2.05
CA GLY A 246 2.31 1.22 0.63
C GLY A 246 2.61 2.67 0.33
N VAL A 247 2.41 3.05 -0.93
CA VAL A 247 2.60 4.43 -1.40
C VAL A 247 1.25 5.03 -1.74
N LYS A 248 1.00 6.24 -1.26
CA LYS A 248 -0.15 7.07 -1.65
C LYS A 248 0.33 8.31 -2.37
N ALA A 249 -0.36 8.68 -3.44
CA ALA A 249 -0.15 9.98 -4.04
C ALA A 249 -0.71 11.05 -3.12
N GLN A 250 0.15 11.93 -2.65
CA GLN A 250 -0.22 13.13 -1.91
C GLN A 250 -0.31 14.32 -2.85
N PHE A 251 -1.40 15.04 -2.73
CA PHE A 251 -1.67 16.22 -3.51
C PHE A 251 -1.57 17.47 -2.63
N THR A 252 -0.91 18.48 -3.14
CA THR A 252 -0.81 19.77 -2.45
C THR A 252 -1.23 20.92 -3.36
N TYR A 253 -1.78 21.94 -2.75
CA TYR A 253 -2.06 23.22 -3.37
C TYR A 253 -1.52 24.35 -2.47
N LYS A 254 -0.65 25.20 -3.03
CA LYS A 254 0.07 26.23 -2.28
C LYS A 254 0.73 25.69 -1.00
N GLY A 255 1.34 24.51 -1.12
CA GLY A 255 2.06 23.84 -0.01
C GLY A 255 1.18 23.21 1.06
N LYS A 256 -0.16 23.23 0.93
CA LYS A 256 -1.09 22.57 1.85
C LYS A 256 -1.64 21.29 1.22
N THR A 257 -1.75 20.22 1.99
CA THR A 257 -2.37 18.98 1.53
C THR A 257 -3.86 19.17 1.25
N VAL A 258 -4.41 18.44 0.28
CA VAL A 258 -5.81 18.59 -0.19
C VAL A 258 -6.82 18.43 0.93
N GLU A 259 -6.55 17.59 1.92
CA GLU A 259 -7.41 17.38 3.08
C GLU A 259 -7.58 18.64 3.95
N LYS A 260 -6.57 19.53 3.94
CA LYS A 260 -6.54 20.78 4.72
C LYS A 260 -7.04 22.01 3.93
N LEU A 261 -7.44 21.80 2.68
CA LEU A 261 -7.96 22.88 1.84
C LEU A 261 -9.43 23.18 2.17
N SER A 262 -9.82 24.45 2.00
CA SER A 262 -11.24 24.84 1.97
C SER A 262 -11.95 24.23 0.75
N ALA A 263 -13.28 24.23 0.72
CA ALA A 263 -14.05 23.73 -0.42
C ALA A 263 -13.64 24.45 -1.71
N GLY A 264 -13.57 25.78 -1.72
CA GLY A 264 -13.13 26.57 -2.87
C GLY A 264 -11.70 26.26 -3.32
N GLN A 265 -10.76 26.11 -2.37
CA GLN A 265 -9.39 25.73 -2.70
C GLN A 265 -9.28 24.31 -3.32
N ARG A 266 -10.11 23.38 -2.85
CA ARG A 266 -10.19 22.03 -3.46
C ARG A 266 -10.74 22.09 -4.88
N GLY A 267 -11.82 22.86 -5.09
CA GLY A 267 -12.36 23.08 -6.43
C GLY A 267 -11.30 23.66 -7.37
N THR A 268 -10.58 24.69 -6.93
CA THR A 268 -9.45 25.27 -7.65
C THR A 268 -8.41 24.22 -8.04
N PHE A 269 -7.95 23.45 -7.07
CA PHE A 269 -6.96 22.38 -7.30
C PHE A 269 -7.42 21.39 -8.37
N TYR A 270 -8.69 20.92 -8.29
CA TYR A 270 -9.22 19.96 -9.27
C TYR A 270 -9.33 20.55 -10.68
N VAL A 271 -9.73 21.83 -10.80
CA VAL A 271 -9.80 22.49 -12.11
C VAL A 271 -8.41 22.61 -12.74
N CYS A 272 -7.44 23.09 -11.98
CA CYS A 272 -6.07 23.23 -12.48
C CYS A 272 -5.48 21.86 -12.86
N LEU A 273 -5.65 20.83 -12.02
CA LEU A 273 -5.18 19.47 -12.35
C LEU A 273 -5.86 18.92 -13.60
N LYS A 274 -7.17 19.08 -13.73
CA LYS A 274 -7.93 18.65 -14.92
C LYS A 274 -7.46 19.36 -16.19
N LEU A 275 -7.21 20.65 -16.12
CA LEU A 275 -6.70 21.42 -17.25
C LEU A 275 -5.26 21.01 -17.61
N ALA A 276 -4.42 20.71 -16.61
CA ALA A 276 -3.04 20.32 -16.85
C ALA A 276 -2.89 18.91 -17.49
N THR A 277 -3.84 18.00 -17.22
CA THR A 277 -3.79 16.65 -17.82
C THR A 277 -4.06 16.62 -19.31
N ASP A 278 -4.89 17.54 -19.83
CA ASP A 278 -5.18 17.68 -21.26
C ASP A 278 -5.44 19.16 -21.57
N PRO A 279 -4.40 20.01 -21.61
CA PRO A 279 -4.59 21.46 -21.72
C PRO A 279 -5.11 21.91 -23.10
N PHE A 280 -4.78 21.21 -24.17
CA PHE A 280 -5.00 21.66 -25.56
C PHE A 280 -5.78 20.66 -26.43
N GLY A 281 -6.31 19.61 -25.84
CA GLY A 281 -6.99 18.53 -26.57
C GLY A 281 -8.48 18.75 -26.78
N SER A 282 -9.30 17.90 -26.16
CA SER A 282 -10.76 17.88 -26.29
C SER A 282 -11.44 19.15 -25.79
N PRO A 283 -12.66 19.49 -26.24
CA PRO A 283 -13.45 20.57 -25.66
C PRO A 283 -13.55 20.45 -24.13
N PHE A 284 -13.37 21.57 -23.44
CA PHE A 284 -13.49 21.63 -21.99
C PHE A 284 -14.90 22.12 -21.61
N VAL A 285 -15.65 21.26 -20.93
CA VAL A 285 -17.00 21.57 -20.45
C VAL A 285 -16.95 21.74 -18.94
N PHE A 286 -17.37 22.89 -18.45
CA PHE A 286 -17.45 23.18 -17.02
C PHE A 286 -18.85 23.60 -16.62
N ASP A 287 -19.52 22.74 -15.83
CA ASP A 287 -20.85 22.98 -15.35
C ASP A 287 -20.79 23.59 -13.93
N GLN A 288 -21.36 24.77 -13.79
CA GLN A 288 -21.50 25.55 -12.55
C GLN A 288 -20.22 25.66 -11.70
N PRO A 289 -19.12 26.26 -12.26
CA PRO A 289 -17.87 26.41 -11.50
C PRO A 289 -18.05 27.22 -10.20
N GLU A 290 -19.04 28.08 -10.14
CA GLU A 290 -19.35 28.94 -8.99
C GLU A 290 -19.83 28.20 -7.75
N ASP A 291 -20.36 26.97 -7.89
CA ASP A 291 -20.87 26.21 -6.74
C ASP A 291 -19.71 25.70 -5.85
N ASP A 292 -18.57 25.40 -6.45
CA ASP A 292 -17.40 24.84 -5.78
C ASP A 292 -16.24 25.84 -5.58
N LEU A 293 -16.33 27.06 -6.17
CA LEU A 293 -15.24 28.03 -6.20
C LEU A 293 -15.66 29.35 -5.55
N ASP A 294 -14.73 30.01 -4.89
CA ASP A 294 -14.98 31.36 -4.38
C ASP A 294 -14.86 32.41 -5.49
N ASN A 295 -15.56 33.55 -5.32
CA ASN A 295 -15.60 34.59 -6.33
C ASN A 295 -14.20 35.25 -6.56
N ASP A 296 -13.36 35.30 -5.55
CA ASP A 296 -12.00 35.81 -5.68
C ASP A 296 -11.15 34.95 -6.61
N PHE A 297 -11.22 33.64 -6.42
CA PHE A 297 -10.55 32.69 -7.31
C PHE A 297 -11.13 32.76 -8.75
N ILE A 298 -12.45 32.81 -8.88
CA ILE A 298 -13.09 32.94 -10.20
C ILE A 298 -12.54 34.15 -10.94
N MET A 299 -12.52 35.29 -10.30
CA MET A 299 -12.13 36.57 -10.94
C MET A 299 -10.62 36.68 -11.22
N HIS A 300 -9.79 36.26 -10.27
CA HIS A 300 -8.35 36.51 -10.34
C HIS A 300 -7.53 35.39 -10.91
N HIS A 301 -8.10 34.18 -10.98
CA HIS A 301 -7.39 33.01 -11.48
C HIS A 301 -8.12 32.32 -12.64
N LEU A 302 -9.40 31.98 -12.46
CA LEU A 302 -10.12 31.16 -13.44
C LEU A 302 -10.43 31.95 -14.74
N VAL A 303 -10.91 33.18 -14.62
CA VAL A 303 -11.22 34.04 -15.78
C VAL A 303 -9.97 34.29 -16.66
N PRO A 304 -8.83 34.74 -16.11
CA PRO A 304 -7.61 34.88 -16.91
C PRO A 304 -7.16 33.58 -17.56
N LEU A 305 -7.28 32.47 -16.85
CA LEU A 305 -6.92 31.16 -17.36
C LEU A 305 -7.80 30.75 -18.55
N PHE A 306 -9.13 30.91 -18.45
CA PHE A 306 -10.05 30.61 -19.54
C PHE A 306 -9.81 31.49 -20.78
N ARG A 307 -9.48 32.77 -20.58
CA ARG A 307 -9.11 33.66 -21.68
C ARG A 307 -7.86 33.20 -22.45
N LYS A 308 -6.90 32.57 -21.76
CA LYS A 308 -5.71 31.99 -22.39
C LYS A 308 -6.02 30.65 -23.07
N ILE A 309 -6.70 29.76 -22.37
CA ILE A 309 -6.97 28.38 -22.84
C ILE A 309 -7.92 28.39 -24.07
N LYS A 310 -8.90 29.28 -24.13
CA LYS A 310 -9.83 29.34 -25.28
C LYS A 310 -9.15 29.63 -26.61
N GLN A 311 -7.91 30.11 -26.61
CA GLN A 311 -7.12 30.29 -27.81
C GLN A 311 -6.63 28.98 -28.44
N TYR A 312 -6.62 27.91 -27.67
CA TYR A 312 -6.09 26.59 -28.04
C TYR A 312 -7.15 25.49 -28.07
N ARG A 313 -8.27 25.67 -27.38
CA ARG A 313 -9.36 24.68 -27.31
C ARG A 313 -10.71 25.36 -27.11
N GLN A 314 -11.79 24.65 -27.47
CA GLN A 314 -13.14 25.08 -27.15
C GLN A 314 -13.37 24.96 -25.64
N VAL A 315 -13.91 26.05 -25.03
CA VAL A 315 -14.32 26.09 -23.62
C VAL A 315 -15.82 26.35 -23.58
N ILE A 316 -16.57 25.49 -22.92
CA ILE A 316 -18.02 25.60 -22.73
C ILE A 316 -18.27 25.70 -21.24
N ILE A 317 -18.83 26.83 -20.80
CA ILE A 317 -19.14 27.09 -19.39
C ILE A 317 -20.66 27.18 -19.25
N VAL A 318 -21.23 26.35 -18.39
CA VAL A 318 -22.63 26.49 -17.94
C VAL A 318 -22.61 27.19 -16.61
N THR A 319 -23.26 28.34 -16.49
CA THR A 319 -23.14 29.15 -15.28
C THR A 319 -24.36 30.05 -15.07
N HIS A 320 -24.65 30.37 -13.81
CA HIS A 320 -25.55 31.43 -13.41
C HIS A 320 -24.81 32.66 -12.83
N ASN A 321 -23.47 32.68 -12.89
CA ASN A 321 -22.63 33.76 -12.39
C ASN A 321 -22.34 34.79 -13.49
N ALA A 322 -22.82 36.02 -13.30
CA ALA A 322 -22.62 37.13 -14.23
C ALA A 322 -21.14 37.43 -14.44
N ASN A 323 -20.28 37.25 -13.44
CA ASN A 323 -18.86 37.51 -13.53
C ASN A 323 -18.17 36.62 -14.54
N LEU A 324 -18.56 35.34 -14.62
CA LEU A 324 -18.02 34.41 -15.64
C LEU A 324 -18.48 34.82 -17.05
N VAL A 325 -19.77 35.09 -17.22
CA VAL A 325 -20.31 35.43 -18.55
C VAL A 325 -19.67 36.71 -19.11
N VAL A 326 -19.54 37.75 -18.26
CA VAL A 326 -19.02 39.08 -18.70
C VAL A 326 -17.50 39.02 -18.84
N ASN A 327 -16.81 38.44 -17.87
CA ASN A 327 -15.33 38.56 -17.82
C ASN A 327 -14.55 37.48 -18.57
N CYS A 328 -15.16 36.33 -18.94
CA CYS A 328 -14.45 35.34 -19.74
C CYS A 328 -14.35 35.73 -21.24
N ASP A 329 -15.01 36.81 -21.65
CA ASP A 329 -14.95 37.30 -23.02
C ASP A 329 -15.39 36.19 -24.01
N ALA A 330 -16.60 35.68 -23.79
CA ALA A 330 -17.16 34.56 -24.55
C ALA A 330 -17.54 34.99 -25.97
N GLU A 331 -17.13 34.27 -26.98
CA GLU A 331 -17.49 34.50 -28.40
C GLU A 331 -18.98 34.25 -28.66
N GLN A 332 -19.60 33.36 -27.87
CA GLN A 332 -21.03 33.06 -27.96
C GLN A 332 -21.62 32.81 -26.56
N VAL A 333 -22.75 33.39 -26.33
CA VAL A 333 -23.58 33.16 -25.13
C VAL A 333 -24.88 32.50 -25.54
N LEU A 334 -25.26 31.44 -24.84
CA LEU A 334 -26.51 30.72 -24.98
C LEU A 334 -27.36 30.98 -23.73
N VAL A 335 -28.47 31.70 -23.88
CA VAL A 335 -29.43 31.94 -22.78
C VAL A 335 -30.54 30.93 -22.90
N ALA A 336 -30.64 30.04 -21.93
CA ALA A 336 -31.73 29.08 -21.79
C ALA A 336 -32.89 29.70 -20.98
N SER A 337 -34.08 29.55 -21.41
CA SER A 337 -35.29 29.94 -20.68
C SER A 337 -36.32 28.82 -20.70
N ASN A 338 -37.04 28.62 -19.58
CA ASN A 338 -38.10 27.67 -19.45
C ASN A 338 -39.39 28.43 -19.11
N ASN A 339 -40.36 28.42 -20.04
CA ASN A 339 -41.69 29.01 -19.87
C ASN A 339 -42.71 27.91 -20.01
N ASP A 340 -43.39 27.56 -18.93
CA ASP A 340 -44.44 26.55 -18.87
C ASP A 340 -44.01 25.22 -19.55
N GLU A 341 -42.86 24.65 -19.13
CA GLU A 341 -42.25 23.42 -19.65
C GLU A 341 -41.73 23.50 -21.11
N VAL A 342 -41.78 24.67 -21.73
CA VAL A 342 -41.22 24.91 -23.06
C VAL A 342 -39.83 25.54 -22.89
N ILE A 343 -38.79 24.77 -23.25
CA ILE A 343 -37.43 25.26 -23.23
C ILE A 343 -37.11 26.01 -24.52
N ALA A 344 -36.63 27.24 -24.38
CA ALA A 344 -36.22 28.07 -25.51
C ALA A 344 -34.75 28.51 -25.29
N TYR A 345 -34.01 28.60 -26.40
CA TYR A 345 -32.63 29.06 -26.41
C TYR A 345 -32.51 30.31 -27.25
N ARG A 346 -31.76 31.30 -26.73
CA ARG A 346 -31.28 32.46 -27.47
C ARG A 346 -29.78 32.44 -27.54
N CYS A 347 -29.21 32.67 -28.70
CA CYS A 347 -27.75 32.67 -28.87
C CYS A 347 -27.27 33.95 -29.55
N GLY A 348 -26.09 34.41 -29.15
CA GLY A 348 -25.45 35.58 -29.73
C GLY A 348 -24.20 35.99 -28.95
N ALA A 349 -23.46 36.93 -29.52
CA ALA A 349 -22.37 37.58 -28.77
C ALA A 349 -22.92 38.61 -27.78
N LEU A 350 -22.19 38.86 -26.67
CA LEU A 350 -22.58 39.88 -25.68
C LEU A 350 -22.67 41.28 -26.32
N GLU A 351 -21.83 41.55 -27.29
CA GLU A 351 -21.74 42.82 -28.05
C GLU A 351 -22.74 42.90 -29.21
N ALA A 352 -23.44 41.79 -29.50
CA ALA A 352 -24.41 41.79 -30.58
C ALA A 352 -25.51 42.82 -30.31
N GLY A 353 -25.92 43.54 -31.39
CA GLY A 353 -27.02 44.48 -31.38
C GLY A 353 -28.38 43.86 -31.11
N GLU A 354 -29.46 44.46 -31.55
CA GLU A 354 -30.81 43.94 -31.35
C GLU A 354 -30.98 42.55 -31.95
N LEU A 355 -31.50 41.61 -31.15
CA LEU A 355 -31.99 40.30 -31.59
C LEU A 355 -33.32 40.44 -32.30
N ALA A 356 -33.77 39.43 -33.04
CA ALA A 356 -34.95 39.42 -33.89
C ALA A 356 -36.27 39.86 -33.24
N HIS A 357 -36.31 40.10 -31.94
CA HIS A 357 -37.49 40.55 -31.15
C HIS A 357 -37.27 41.79 -30.36
N GLY A 358 -36.36 42.66 -30.74
CA GLY A 358 -36.12 43.99 -30.08
C GLY A 358 -35.36 43.94 -28.73
N ASN A 359 -34.99 42.76 -28.24
CA ASN A 359 -34.17 42.64 -27.04
C ASN A 359 -32.71 42.35 -27.42
N THR A 360 -31.78 42.98 -26.75
CA THR A 360 -30.34 42.69 -26.93
C THR A 360 -29.95 41.45 -26.11
N MET A 361 -28.84 40.80 -26.51
CA MET A 361 -28.28 39.71 -25.71
C MET A 361 -27.91 40.18 -24.29
N ARG A 362 -27.41 41.39 -24.15
CA ARG A 362 -27.15 42.06 -22.84
C ARG A 362 -28.37 42.08 -21.94
N GLN A 363 -29.55 42.48 -22.49
CA GLN A 363 -30.80 42.51 -21.72
C GLN A 363 -31.22 41.09 -21.30
N ALA A 364 -31.12 40.10 -22.19
CA ALA A 364 -31.43 38.71 -21.86
C ALA A 364 -30.54 38.18 -20.72
N ILE A 365 -29.25 38.43 -20.78
CA ILE A 365 -28.28 38.06 -19.73
C ILE A 365 -28.57 38.78 -18.43
N CYS A 366 -28.78 40.10 -18.47
CA CYS A 366 -29.13 40.88 -17.28
C CYS A 366 -30.42 40.41 -16.60
N ASN A 367 -31.43 40.04 -17.38
CA ASN A 367 -32.69 39.51 -16.84
C ASN A 367 -32.50 38.17 -16.15
N VAL A 368 -31.68 37.27 -16.71
CA VAL A 368 -31.46 35.93 -16.13
C VAL A 368 -30.54 35.97 -14.93
N LEU A 369 -29.41 36.67 -15.01
CA LEU A 369 -28.35 36.63 -14.00
C LEU A 369 -28.49 37.70 -12.91
N GLU A 370 -29.05 38.86 -13.24
CA GLU A 370 -29.09 40.03 -12.36
C GLU A 370 -30.49 40.36 -11.81
N GLY A 371 -31.49 39.65 -12.27
CA GLY A 371 -32.88 39.93 -11.92
C GLY A 371 -33.48 41.14 -12.67
N GLY A 372 -32.86 41.52 -13.81
CA GLY A 372 -33.25 42.61 -14.66
C GLY A 372 -32.55 43.96 -14.34
N HIS A 373 -32.74 44.90 -15.24
CA HIS A 373 -32.06 46.20 -15.20
C HIS A 373 -32.31 46.99 -13.90
N LEU A 374 -33.55 46.98 -13.37
CA LEU A 374 -33.90 47.65 -12.13
C LEU A 374 -33.15 47.09 -10.91
N ALA A 375 -33.03 45.75 -10.81
CA ALA A 375 -32.33 45.12 -9.72
C ALA A 375 -30.81 45.38 -9.81
N PHE A 376 -30.28 45.42 -11.01
CA PHE A 376 -28.87 45.79 -11.28
C PHE A 376 -28.60 47.23 -10.86
N GLU A 377 -29.40 48.20 -11.30
CA GLU A 377 -29.25 49.62 -10.90
C GLU A 377 -29.37 49.84 -9.38
N GLN A 378 -30.27 49.12 -8.70
CA GLN A 378 -30.41 49.18 -7.25
C GLN A 378 -29.14 48.71 -6.53
N ARG A 379 -28.49 47.63 -7.02
CA ARG A 379 -27.22 47.17 -6.49
C ARG A 379 -26.10 48.20 -6.71
N GLU A 380 -25.97 48.72 -7.94
CA GLU A 380 -24.97 49.75 -8.22
C GLU A 380 -25.12 51.00 -7.31
N ARG A 381 -26.36 51.42 -7.07
CA ARG A 381 -26.63 52.52 -6.12
C ARG A 381 -26.21 52.16 -4.70
N LYS A 382 -26.53 50.96 -4.22
CA LYS A 382 -26.17 50.53 -2.87
C LYS A 382 -24.66 50.38 -2.66
N TYR A 383 -23.95 49.98 -3.68
CA TYR A 383 -22.48 49.92 -3.64
C TYR A 383 -21.81 51.29 -3.88
N GLY A 384 -22.57 52.34 -4.15
CA GLY A 384 -22.01 53.69 -4.40
C GLY A 384 -21.25 53.79 -5.73
N LEU A 385 -21.47 52.90 -6.68
CA LEU A 385 -20.77 52.84 -7.97
C LEU A 385 -21.35 53.81 -9.01
N LEU A 386 -22.62 54.22 -8.86
CA LEU A 386 -23.22 55.23 -9.72
C LEU A 386 -22.74 56.61 -9.29
N ARG A 387 -22.02 57.31 -10.16
CA ARG A 387 -21.76 58.76 -9.97
C ARG A 387 -23.12 59.48 -10.01
N PRO A 388 -23.42 60.39 -9.09
CA PRO A 388 -24.61 61.19 -9.20
C PRO A 388 -24.58 61.87 -10.57
N LYS A 389 -25.67 61.75 -11.35
CA LYS A 389 -25.84 62.54 -12.55
C LYS A 389 -25.80 64.01 -12.11
N LEU A 390 -24.73 64.73 -12.52
CA LEU A 390 -24.63 66.18 -12.40
C LEU A 390 -25.76 66.85 -13.20
#